data_0c28ec532a028a278b85326b1d22cb93
#
_entry.id   0c28ec532a028a278b85326b1d22cb93
#
_cell.length_a   1.000
_cell.length_b   1.000
_cell.length_c   1.000
_cell.angle_alpha   90.00
_cell.angle_beta   90.00
_cell.angle_gamma   90.00
#
_symmetry.space_group_name_H-M   'P 1'
#
loop_
_entity.id
_entity.type
_entity.pdbx_description
1 polymer ?
#
loop_
_entity_poly.entity_id
_entity_poly.type
_entity_poly.pdbx_seq_one_letter_code
_entity_poly.pdbx_strand_id
1 'polypeptide(L)'
;MAPHVIFIHGMYLNGQSWQPWVERFAAAGFSCSAPSWPFHNGDPHKLRLEVNPDLGDLTFAAVTDHFKTLIDDLPERPILVGHSIGGLLVQRLVNDGFARAGVSISSAPPQGVVSFSPHFLRANFPHINPLAGNKPVYMTPERFHYAFCNTLTRPASDEVFERFVVPESRNVPRSTFGGSARIDFAAV
;
A
#
# COMPACT_ATOMS: atom_id res chain seq x y z
N MET A 1 14.57 0.47 -24.40
CA MET A 1 13.19 0.02 -24.11
C MET A 1 12.56 0.99 -23.13
N ALA A 2 11.23 1.15 -23.10
CA ALA A 2 10.59 1.94 -22.06
C ALA A 2 10.83 1.28 -20.69
N PRO A 3 11.06 2.08 -19.62
CA PRO A 3 11.32 1.52 -18.30
C PRO A 3 10.10 0.77 -17.77
N HIS A 4 10.33 -0.27 -16.96
CA HIS A 4 9.26 -0.98 -16.27
C HIS A 4 8.63 -0.09 -15.19
N VAL A 5 7.30 -0.10 -15.09
CA VAL A 5 6.55 0.64 -14.08
C VAL A 5 5.92 -0.35 -13.10
N ILE A 6 6.20 -0.20 -11.81
CA ILE A 6 5.58 -0.99 -10.74
C ILE A 6 4.59 -0.10 -9.99
N PHE A 7 3.33 -0.54 -9.92
CA PHE A 7 2.29 0.09 -9.11
C PHE A 7 2.20 -0.59 -7.75
N ILE A 8 2.23 0.20 -6.67
CA ILE A 8 2.25 -0.27 -5.29
C ILE A 8 0.99 0.22 -4.56
N HIS A 9 0.14 -0.72 -4.16
CA HIS A 9 -1.12 -0.41 -3.47
C HIS A 9 -0.91 0.07 -2.02
N GLY A 10 -1.94 0.70 -1.48
CA GLY A 10 -2.02 1.05 -0.06
C GLY A 10 -2.67 -0.04 0.78
N MET A 11 -2.87 0.25 2.06
CA MET A 11 -3.57 -0.64 2.99
C MET A 11 -4.98 -0.99 2.51
N TYR A 12 -5.43 -2.18 2.88
CA TYR A 12 -6.75 -2.76 2.56
C TYR A 12 -7.02 -3.01 1.08
N LEU A 13 -6.03 -2.82 0.21
CA LEU A 13 -6.13 -3.09 -1.22
C LEU A 13 -5.10 -4.15 -1.62
N ASN A 14 -5.16 -4.59 -2.86
CA ASN A 14 -4.15 -5.43 -3.49
C ASN A 14 -3.82 -4.94 -4.91
N GLY A 15 -2.94 -5.65 -5.61
CA GLY A 15 -2.50 -5.25 -6.94
C GLY A 15 -3.63 -5.07 -7.96
N GLN A 16 -4.76 -5.77 -7.80
CA GLN A 16 -5.91 -5.66 -8.70
C GLN A 16 -6.51 -4.25 -8.72
N SER A 17 -6.35 -3.47 -7.64
CA SER A 17 -6.83 -2.09 -7.58
C SER A 17 -6.14 -1.16 -8.59
N TRP A 18 -4.98 -1.55 -9.09
CA TRP A 18 -4.22 -0.81 -10.10
C TRP A 18 -4.49 -1.24 -11.54
N GLN A 19 -5.35 -2.25 -11.78
CA GLN A 19 -5.57 -2.80 -13.10
C GLN A 19 -5.89 -1.74 -14.18
N PRO A 20 -6.77 -0.73 -13.94
CA PRO A 20 -7.03 0.32 -14.93
C PRO A 20 -5.79 1.17 -15.27
N TRP A 21 -4.88 1.36 -14.30
CA TRP A 21 -3.64 2.09 -14.52
C TRP A 21 -2.64 1.26 -15.32
N VAL A 22 -2.51 -0.04 -15.00
CA VAL A 22 -1.67 -0.99 -15.74
C VAL A 22 -2.09 -1.00 -17.21
N GLU A 23 -3.39 -1.12 -17.51
CA GLU A 23 -3.93 -1.11 -18.86
C GLU A 23 -3.65 0.22 -19.59
N ARG A 24 -3.84 1.35 -18.89
CA ARG A 24 -3.60 2.68 -19.45
C ARG A 24 -2.12 2.91 -19.78
N PHE A 25 -1.22 2.50 -18.91
CA PHE A 25 0.22 2.67 -19.12
C PHE A 25 0.74 1.66 -20.17
N ALA A 26 0.23 0.43 -20.18
CA ALA A 26 0.54 -0.54 -21.21
C ALA A 26 0.13 -0.06 -22.61
N ALA A 27 -1.05 0.55 -22.75
CA ALA A 27 -1.51 1.19 -23.97
C ALA A 27 -0.64 2.38 -24.40
N ALA A 28 0.07 3.01 -23.46
CA ALA A 28 1.06 4.06 -23.74
C ALA A 28 2.47 3.51 -24.03
N GLY A 29 2.65 2.18 -24.10
CA GLY A 29 3.91 1.53 -24.45
C GLY A 29 4.85 1.20 -23.29
N PHE A 30 4.39 1.33 -22.04
CA PHE A 30 5.18 0.92 -20.88
C PHE A 30 4.99 -0.56 -20.56
N SER A 31 6.05 -1.21 -20.09
CA SER A 31 5.93 -2.48 -19.38
C SER A 31 5.49 -2.20 -17.95
N CYS A 32 4.45 -2.89 -17.46
CA CYS A 32 3.85 -2.59 -16.16
C CYS A 32 3.56 -3.84 -15.35
N SER A 33 3.65 -3.71 -14.02
CA SER A 33 3.16 -4.70 -13.06
C SER A 33 2.56 -4.03 -11.84
N ALA A 34 1.67 -4.74 -11.14
CA ALA A 34 1.07 -4.32 -9.89
C ALA A 34 1.08 -5.50 -8.90
N PRO A 35 2.26 -5.87 -8.37
CA PRO A 35 2.34 -6.98 -7.42
C PRO A 35 1.63 -6.63 -6.12
N SER A 36 1.00 -7.64 -5.52
CA SER A 36 0.40 -7.52 -4.19
C SER A 36 1.47 -7.68 -3.11
N TRP A 37 1.21 -7.10 -1.93
CA TRP A 37 2.00 -7.37 -0.73
C TRP A 37 1.90 -8.84 -0.32
N PRO A 38 2.82 -9.36 0.50
CA PRO A 38 2.66 -10.69 1.09
C PRO A 38 1.28 -10.86 1.73
N PHE A 39 0.65 -12.01 1.51
CA PHE A 39 -0.70 -12.38 1.96
C PHE A 39 -1.87 -11.62 1.31
N HIS A 40 -1.62 -10.67 0.40
CA HIS A 40 -2.66 -9.87 -0.29
C HIS A 40 -2.94 -10.36 -1.72
N ASN A 41 -2.19 -11.35 -2.21
CA ASN A 41 -2.37 -11.85 -3.57
C ASN A 41 -3.58 -12.77 -3.66
N GLY A 42 -4.49 -12.51 -4.58
CA GLY A 42 -5.66 -13.34 -4.84
C GLY A 42 -6.96 -12.55 -4.96
N ASP A 43 -8.04 -13.26 -5.01
CA ASP A 43 -9.40 -12.70 -5.05
C ASP A 43 -9.76 -12.04 -3.72
N PRO A 44 -10.17 -10.75 -3.69
CA PRO A 44 -10.45 -10.03 -2.45
C PRO A 44 -11.55 -10.65 -1.60
N HIS A 45 -12.59 -11.22 -2.21
CA HIS A 45 -13.66 -11.87 -1.48
C HIS A 45 -13.15 -13.13 -0.76
N LYS A 46 -12.33 -13.96 -1.43
CA LYS A 46 -11.71 -15.15 -0.81
C LYS A 46 -10.76 -14.75 0.31
N LEU A 47 -9.93 -13.72 0.12
CA LEU A 47 -9.02 -13.22 1.14
C LEU A 47 -9.75 -12.71 2.39
N ARG A 48 -10.98 -12.19 2.26
CA ARG A 48 -11.81 -11.80 3.40
C ARG A 48 -12.40 -13.02 4.15
N LEU A 49 -12.66 -14.11 3.46
CA LEU A 49 -13.22 -15.34 4.05
C LEU A 49 -12.14 -16.23 4.66
N GLU A 50 -10.99 -16.33 4.02
CA GLU A 50 -9.90 -17.24 4.36
C GLU A 50 -8.62 -16.44 4.67
N VAL A 51 -8.63 -15.73 5.81
CA VAL A 51 -7.52 -14.86 6.18
C VAL A 51 -6.34 -15.68 6.67
N ASN A 52 -5.18 -15.47 6.04
CA ASN A 52 -3.93 -16.07 6.51
C ASN A 52 -3.59 -15.53 7.92
N PRO A 53 -3.40 -16.38 8.93
CA PRO A 53 -3.08 -15.94 10.30
C PRO A 53 -1.77 -15.13 10.38
N ASP A 54 -0.78 -15.41 9.52
CA ASP A 54 0.51 -14.75 9.50
C ASP A 54 0.42 -13.30 8.96
N LEU A 55 -0.69 -12.94 8.32
CA LEU A 55 -0.94 -11.56 7.90
C LEU A 55 -0.79 -10.58 9.07
N GLY A 56 -1.21 -10.97 10.27
CA GLY A 56 -1.13 -10.12 11.45
C GLY A 56 0.29 -9.68 11.81
N ASP A 57 1.30 -10.46 11.44
CA ASP A 57 2.71 -10.18 11.74
C ASP A 57 3.43 -9.45 10.60
N LEU A 58 2.77 -9.22 9.46
CA LEU A 58 3.34 -8.46 8.35
C LEU A 58 3.70 -7.03 8.79
N THR A 59 4.94 -6.62 8.53
CA THR A 59 5.48 -5.30 8.85
C THR A 59 5.80 -4.49 7.60
N PHE A 60 5.97 -3.17 7.74
CA PHE A 60 6.43 -2.31 6.64
C PHE A 60 7.81 -2.73 6.12
N ALA A 61 8.72 -3.17 6.99
CA ALA A 61 10.03 -3.69 6.60
C ALA A 61 9.88 -4.95 5.73
N ALA A 62 9.04 -5.91 6.14
CA ALA A 62 8.81 -7.13 5.36
C ALA A 62 8.20 -6.83 3.98
N VAL A 63 7.28 -5.86 3.88
CA VAL A 63 6.76 -5.38 2.58
C VAL A 63 7.87 -4.74 1.76
N THR A 64 8.73 -3.93 2.39
CA THR A 64 9.89 -3.31 1.70
C THR A 64 10.82 -4.36 1.11
N ASP A 65 11.19 -5.37 1.90
CA ASP A 65 12.09 -6.43 1.47
C ASP A 65 11.49 -7.30 0.36
N HIS A 66 10.18 -7.55 0.41
CA HIS A 66 9.46 -8.21 -0.68
C HIS A 66 9.59 -7.44 -1.99
N PHE A 67 9.39 -6.12 -1.99
CA PHE A 67 9.54 -5.31 -3.21
C PHE A 67 11.00 -5.20 -3.66
N LYS A 68 11.96 -5.14 -2.75
CA LYS A 68 13.40 -5.21 -3.10
C LYS A 68 13.72 -6.48 -3.87
N THR A 69 13.25 -7.63 -3.39
CA THR A 69 13.44 -8.91 -4.09
C THR A 69 12.82 -8.89 -5.49
N LEU A 70 11.58 -8.40 -5.63
CA LEU A 70 10.92 -8.30 -6.94
C LEU A 70 11.67 -7.36 -7.91
N ILE A 71 12.25 -6.28 -7.39
CA ILE A 71 12.99 -5.31 -8.20
C ILE A 71 14.37 -5.85 -8.61
N ASP A 72 15.02 -6.62 -7.74
CA ASP A 72 16.34 -7.21 -8.06
C ASP A 72 16.27 -8.26 -9.17
N ASP A 73 15.09 -8.86 -9.40
CA ASP A 73 14.83 -9.76 -10.53
C ASP A 73 14.65 -9.02 -11.87
N LEU A 74 14.57 -7.69 -11.87
CA LEU A 74 14.42 -6.88 -13.08
C LEU A 74 15.78 -6.54 -13.70
N PRO A 75 15.86 -6.44 -15.04
CA PRO A 75 17.11 -6.10 -15.72
C PRO A 75 17.58 -4.65 -15.46
N GLU A 76 16.65 -3.76 -15.10
CA GLU A 76 16.90 -2.35 -14.80
C GLU A 76 16.02 -1.86 -13.66
N ARG A 77 16.47 -0.83 -12.94
CA ARG A 77 15.67 -0.19 -11.88
C ARG A 77 14.37 0.41 -12.48
N PRO A 78 13.20 0.07 -11.91
CA PRO A 78 11.90 0.51 -12.42
C PRO A 78 11.58 1.97 -12.05
N ILE A 79 10.48 2.47 -12.64
CA ILE A 79 9.72 3.60 -12.08
C ILE A 79 8.70 3.01 -11.10
N LEU A 80 8.60 3.60 -9.91
CA LEU A 80 7.62 3.18 -8.91
C LEU A 80 6.49 4.20 -8.79
N VAL A 81 5.26 3.73 -8.74
CA VAL A 81 4.06 4.55 -8.48
C VAL A 81 3.32 3.94 -7.31
N GLY A 82 3.14 4.68 -6.22
CA GLY A 82 2.50 4.14 -5.03
C GLY A 82 1.46 5.07 -4.42
N HIS A 83 0.45 4.48 -3.79
CA HIS A 83 -0.63 5.21 -3.12
C HIS A 83 -0.60 4.95 -1.60
N SER A 84 -0.84 5.99 -0.80
CA SER A 84 -0.93 5.90 0.67
C SER A 84 0.35 5.30 1.30
N ILE A 85 0.27 4.20 2.04
CA ILE A 85 1.45 3.45 2.54
C ILE A 85 2.32 2.94 1.37
N GLY A 86 1.73 2.58 0.23
CA GLY A 86 2.49 2.27 -0.99
C GLY A 86 3.30 3.47 -1.51
N GLY A 87 2.79 4.70 -1.33
CA GLY A 87 3.54 5.93 -1.62
C GLY A 87 4.73 6.13 -0.68
N LEU A 88 4.59 5.81 0.60
CA LEU A 88 5.71 5.81 1.56
C LEU A 88 6.75 4.74 1.20
N LEU A 89 6.29 3.57 0.76
CA LEU A 89 7.18 2.52 0.28
C LEU A 89 7.96 2.96 -0.96
N VAL A 90 7.33 3.68 -1.89
CA VAL A 90 8.03 4.29 -3.04
C VAL A 90 9.15 5.21 -2.56
N GLN A 91 8.86 6.13 -1.62
CA GLN A 91 9.90 7.03 -1.07
C GLN A 91 11.05 6.23 -0.47
N ARG A 92 10.75 5.18 0.29
CA ARG A 92 11.76 4.31 0.91
C ARG A 92 12.61 3.58 -0.14
N LEU A 93 12.00 2.99 -1.15
CA LEU A 93 12.70 2.26 -2.20
C LEU A 93 13.55 3.18 -3.09
N VAL A 94 13.08 4.41 -3.38
CA VAL A 94 13.89 5.43 -4.06
C VAL A 94 15.10 5.82 -3.21
N ASN A 95 14.89 6.09 -1.92
CA ASN A 95 15.97 6.41 -0.97
C ASN A 95 17.03 5.29 -0.89
N ASP A 96 16.60 4.03 -0.97
CA ASP A 96 17.49 2.86 -0.90
C ASP A 96 18.14 2.53 -2.27
N GLY A 97 17.90 3.30 -3.33
CA GLY A 97 18.46 3.09 -4.67
C GLY A 97 17.81 1.97 -5.48
N PHE A 98 16.60 1.53 -5.10
CA PHE A 98 15.86 0.47 -5.79
C PHE A 98 14.97 0.97 -6.94
N ALA A 99 14.93 2.27 -7.21
CA ALA A 99 14.15 2.84 -8.30
C ALA A 99 14.91 3.95 -9.01
N ARG A 100 14.66 4.11 -10.31
CA ARG A 100 15.17 5.23 -11.08
C ARG A 100 14.35 6.52 -10.93
N ALA A 101 13.07 6.36 -10.55
CA ALA A 101 12.16 7.47 -10.24
C ALA A 101 10.98 6.94 -9.42
N GLY A 102 10.30 7.82 -8.67
CA GLY A 102 9.14 7.48 -7.88
C GLY A 102 8.03 8.53 -7.95
N VAL A 103 6.78 8.07 -7.95
CA VAL A 103 5.58 8.90 -7.82
C VAL A 103 4.81 8.44 -6.59
N SER A 104 4.63 9.34 -5.64
CA SER A 104 3.88 9.08 -4.40
C SER A 104 2.55 9.84 -4.43
N ILE A 105 1.44 9.08 -4.47
CA ILE A 105 0.07 9.61 -4.54
C ILE A 105 -0.53 9.57 -3.13
N SER A 106 -0.91 10.73 -2.59
CA SER A 106 -1.50 10.84 -1.24
C SER A 106 -0.75 9.99 -0.20
N SER A 107 0.60 10.08 -0.22
CA SER A 107 1.49 9.23 0.58
C SER A 107 1.21 9.33 2.08
N ALA A 108 1.35 8.21 2.79
CA ALA A 108 1.56 8.26 4.23
C ALA A 108 2.86 9.02 4.55
N PRO A 109 2.92 9.74 5.68
CA PRO A 109 4.08 10.54 6.03
C PRO A 109 5.29 9.64 6.38
N PRO A 110 6.52 10.02 6.01
CA PRO A 110 7.72 9.37 6.48
C PRO A 110 7.95 9.62 7.97
N GLN A 111 8.86 8.86 8.57
CA GLN A 111 9.21 9.04 9.98
C GLN A 111 9.65 10.48 10.28
N GLY A 112 9.11 11.05 11.36
CA GLY A 112 9.39 12.42 11.78
C GLY A 112 8.39 13.46 11.26
N VAL A 113 7.55 13.11 10.28
CA VAL A 113 6.46 13.95 9.81
C VAL A 113 5.16 13.53 10.50
N VAL A 114 4.57 14.41 11.29
CA VAL A 114 3.36 14.12 12.07
C VAL A 114 2.18 14.93 11.54
N SER A 115 1.06 14.26 11.29
CA SER A 115 -0.21 14.91 10.97
C SER A 115 -1.14 14.89 12.18
N PHE A 116 -1.60 16.06 12.58
CA PHE A 116 -2.56 16.26 13.68
C PHE A 116 -4.01 16.45 13.19
N SER A 117 -4.29 16.16 11.91
CA SER A 117 -5.66 16.26 11.40
C SER A 117 -6.60 15.31 12.16
N PRO A 118 -7.71 15.79 12.77
CA PRO A 118 -8.67 14.95 13.45
C PRO A 118 -9.26 13.86 12.55
N HIS A 119 -9.44 14.15 11.27
CA HIS A 119 -9.93 13.18 10.29
C HIS A 119 -8.90 12.07 10.04
N PHE A 120 -7.62 12.43 9.91
CA PHE A 120 -6.52 11.46 9.77
C PHE A 120 -6.43 10.56 10.99
N LEU A 121 -6.47 11.13 12.19
CA LEU A 121 -6.44 10.36 13.44
C LEU A 121 -7.64 9.42 13.55
N ARG A 122 -8.86 9.89 13.26
CA ARG A 122 -10.07 9.05 13.28
C ARG A 122 -10.01 7.89 12.29
N ALA A 123 -9.52 8.13 11.07
CA ALA A 123 -9.38 7.10 10.05
C ALA A 123 -8.35 6.02 10.45
N ASN A 124 -7.25 6.42 11.12
CA ASN A 124 -6.13 5.55 11.44
C ASN A 124 -6.16 4.98 12.87
N PHE A 125 -7.01 5.49 13.78
CA PHE A 125 -7.06 5.07 15.18
C PHE A 125 -7.15 3.54 15.38
N PRO A 126 -7.95 2.78 14.59
CA PRO A 126 -8.01 1.32 14.74
C PRO A 126 -6.67 0.60 14.52
N HIS A 127 -5.74 1.24 13.77
CA HIS A 127 -4.45 0.64 13.42
C HIS A 127 -3.37 0.96 14.43
N ILE A 128 -3.42 2.14 15.05
CA ILE A 128 -2.38 2.59 15.97
C ILE A 128 -2.61 2.18 17.42
N ASN A 129 -3.76 1.55 17.76
CA ASN A 129 -4.03 1.08 19.11
C ASN A 129 -3.03 -0.02 19.53
N PRO A 130 -2.09 0.22 20.46
CA PRO A 130 -1.06 -0.74 20.83
C PRO A 130 -1.62 -1.95 21.59
N LEU A 131 -2.82 -1.83 22.17
CA LEU A 131 -3.45 -2.89 22.97
C LEU A 131 -4.22 -3.90 22.11
N ALA A 132 -4.36 -3.67 20.81
CA ALA A 132 -5.17 -4.51 19.94
C ALA A 132 -4.47 -5.78 19.42
N GLY A 133 -3.23 -6.08 19.86
CA GLY A 133 -2.46 -7.25 19.44
C GLY A 133 -2.13 -7.26 17.93
N ASN A 134 -1.72 -8.43 17.42
CA ASN A 134 -1.28 -8.63 16.03
C ASN A 134 -2.34 -9.31 15.16
N LYS A 135 -3.58 -9.45 15.60
CA LYS A 135 -4.62 -10.07 14.77
C LYS A 135 -4.90 -9.21 13.53
N PRO A 136 -5.14 -9.86 12.36
CA PRO A 136 -5.55 -9.15 11.16
C PRO A 136 -6.74 -8.21 11.41
N VAL A 137 -6.77 -7.11 10.68
CA VAL A 137 -7.81 -6.07 10.78
C VAL A 137 -8.72 -6.14 9.56
N TYR A 138 -10.01 -6.05 9.83
CA TYR A 138 -11.03 -5.98 8.78
C TYR A 138 -11.56 -4.55 8.69
N MET A 139 -11.74 -4.11 7.46
CA MET A 139 -12.46 -2.88 7.16
C MET A 139 -13.95 -3.20 7.02
N THR A 140 -14.82 -2.35 7.57
CA THR A 140 -16.25 -2.45 7.25
C THR A 140 -16.63 -1.52 6.09
N PRO A 141 -17.71 -1.80 5.33
CA PRO A 141 -18.16 -0.92 4.25
C PRO A 141 -18.35 0.54 4.69
N GLU A 142 -18.89 0.77 5.92
CA GLU A 142 -19.11 2.11 6.47
C GLU A 142 -17.79 2.85 6.70
N ARG A 143 -16.79 2.16 7.28
CA ARG A 143 -15.46 2.74 7.52
C ARG A 143 -14.72 2.99 6.21
N PHE A 144 -14.84 2.08 5.26
CA PHE A 144 -14.24 2.21 3.94
C PHE A 144 -14.81 3.43 3.21
N HIS A 145 -16.14 3.58 3.20
CA HIS A 145 -16.78 4.77 2.65
C HIS A 145 -16.26 6.05 3.28
N TYR A 146 -16.22 6.12 4.62
CA TYR A 146 -15.72 7.30 5.33
C TYR A 146 -14.26 7.62 5.02
N ALA A 147 -13.38 6.61 5.03
CA ALA A 147 -11.93 6.81 4.98
C ALA A 147 -11.37 6.90 3.55
N PHE A 148 -12.01 6.24 2.57
CA PHE A 148 -11.47 6.08 1.22
C PHE A 148 -12.38 6.59 0.10
N CYS A 149 -13.70 6.52 0.28
CA CYS A 149 -14.67 6.73 -0.80
C CYS A 149 -15.78 7.73 -0.42
N ASN A 150 -15.51 8.69 0.48
CA ASN A 150 -16.49 9.65 0.99
C ASN A 150 -17.02 10.63 -0.08
N THR A 151 -16.40 10.73 -1.23
CA THR A 151 -16.87 11.51 -2.38
C THR A 151 -17.77 10.72 -3.33
N LEU A 152 -17.85 9.40 -3.16
CA LEU A 152 -18.73 8.53 -3.94
C LEU A 152 -20.12 8.41 -3.28
N THR A 153 -21.11 8.02 -4.07
CA THR A 153 -22.39 7.55 -3.48
C THR A 153 -22.15 6.26 -2.69
N ARG A 154 -23.02 5.97 -1.72
CA ARG A 154 -22.86 4.75 -0.92
C ARG A 154 -22.88 3.47 -1.78
N PRO A 155 -23.81 3.27 -2.73
CA PRO A 155 -23.76 2.09 -3.60
C PRO A 155 -22.46 1.94 -4.39
N ALA A 156 -21.93 3.04 -4.94
CA ALA A 156 -20.66 3.02 -5.66
C ALA A 156 -19.47 2.69 -4.74
N SER A 157 -19.49 3.18 -3.51
CA SER A 157 -18.47 2.84 -2.50
C SER A 157 -18.54 1.37 -2.08
N ASP A 158 -19.76 0.82 -1.93
CA ASP A 158 -19.96 -0.59 -1.58
C ASP A 158 -19.49 -1.52 -2.71
N GLU A 159 -19.69 -1.14 -3.99
CA GLU A 159 -19.15 -1.87 -5.14
C GLU A 159 -17.61 -1.89 -5.11
N VAL A 160 -16.96 -0.76 -4.86
CA VAL A 160 -15.49 -0.66 -4.72
C VAL A 160 -15.00 -1.52 -3.55
N PHE A 161 -15.72 -1.49 -2.43
CA PHE A 161 -15.41 -2.32 -1.26
C PHE A 161 -15.41 -3.81 -1.61
N GLU A 162 -16.50 -4.29 -2.19
CA GLU A 162 -16.64 -5.72 -2.54
C GLU A 162 -15.55 -6.18 -3.52
N ARG A 163 -15.22 -5.33 -4.46
CA ARG A 163 -14.28 -5.65 -5.53
C ARG A 163 -12.81 -5.65 -5.08
N PHE A 164 -12.42 -4.80 -4.13
CA PHE A 164 -10.99 -4.54 -3.90
C PHE A 164 -10.52 -4.68 -2.45
N VAL A 165 -11.43 -4.61 -1.46
CA VAL A 165 -10.99 -4.56 -0.07
C VAL A 165 -10.57 -5.93 0.45
N VAL A 166 -9.39 -5.97 1.06
CA VAL A 166 -8.80 -7.15 1.69
C VAL A 166 -8.50 -6.87 3.17
N PRO A 167 -8.34 -7.91 4.02
CA PRO A 167 -7.85 -7.75 5.39
C PRO A 167 -6.43 -7.19 5.42
N GLU A 168 -6.05 -6.59 6.56
CA GLU A 168 -4.76 -5.90 6.69
C GLU A 168 -4.05 -6.23 8.01
N SER A 169 -2.73 -5.98 8.05
CA SER A 169 -1.91 -6.01 9.26
C SER A 169 -1.87 -4.65 9.95
N ARG A 170 -2.09 -4.64 11.28
CA ARG A 170 -1.81 -3.44 12.10
C ARG A 170 -0.32 -3.12 12.17
N ASN A 171 0.55 -4.11 11.99
CA ASN A 171 1.98 -3.95 12.14
C ASN A 171 2.62 -3.21 10.95
N VAL A 172 1.97 -3.20 9.78
CA VAL A 172 2.45 -2.38 8.65
C VAL A 172 2.53 -0.90 9.05
N PRO A 173 1.44 -0.20 9.44
CA PRO A 173 1.55 1.20 9.83
C PRO A 173 2.26 1.39 11.18
N ARG A 174 2.16 0.46 12.14
CA ARG A 174 2.85 0.59 13.43
C ARG A 174 4.36 0.57 13.29
N SER A 175 4.89 -0.30 12.46
CA SER A 175 6.34 -0.44 12.26
C SER A 175 6.98 0.76 11.56
N THR A 176 6.19 1.63 10.92
CA THR A 176 6.72 2.87 10.34
C THR A 176 7.26 3.85 11.39
N PHE A 177 6.79 3.77 12.63
CA PHE A 177 7.31 4.55 13.74
C PHE A 177 8.67 4.05 14.25
N GLY A 178 9.06 2.81 13.95
CA GLY A 178 10.26 2.14 14.43
C GLY A 178 11.52 2.31 13.56
N GLY A 179 11.58 3.30 12.67
CA GLY A 179 12.76 3.58 11.83
C GLY A 179 12.72 2.97 10.43
N SER A 180 11.85 2.00 10.15
CA SER A 180 11.71 1.38 8.82
C SER A 180 11.23 2.35 7.73
N ALA A 181 10.55 3.43 8.13
CA ALA A 181 10.05 4.49 7.25
C ALA A 181 10.89 5.77 7.29
N ARG A 182 12.14 5.68 7.76
CA ARG A 182 13.08 6.81 7.73
C ARG A 182 13.52 7.06 6.29
N ILE A 183 13.45 8.31 5.87
CA ILE A 183 13.90 8.80 4.56
C ILE A 183 15.05 9.79 4.80
N ASP A 184 16.15 9.62 4.10
CA ASP A 184 17.21 10.61 4.01
C ASP A 184 16.92 11.53 2.82
N PHE A 185 16.36 12.69 3.10
CA PHE A 185 16.02 13.66 2.07
C PHE A 185 17.23 14.29 1.37
N ALA A 186 18.43 14.09 1.88
CA ALA A 186 19.66 14.54 1.20
C ALA A 186 20.15 13.51 0.17
N ALA A 187 19.66 12.29 0.23
CA ALA A 187 20.05 11.20 -0.67
C ALA A 187 19.08 11.03 -1.87
N VAL A 188 18.03 11.87 -1.98
CA VAL A 188 16.97 11.75 -3.00
C VAL A 188 17.01 12.92 -3.96
#